data_21e0b6d767b01a7b8d9eaefb039876eb
#
_entry.id   21e0b6d767b01a7b8d9eaefb039876eb
#
_cell.length_a   1.000
_cell.length_b   1.000
_cell.length_c   1.000
_cell.angle_alpha   90.00
_cell.angle_beta   90.00
_cell.angle_gamma   90.00
#
_symmetry.space_group_name_H-M   'P 1'
#
loop_
_entity.id
_entity.type
_entity.pdbx_description
1 polymer ?
#
loop_
_entity_poly.entity_id
_entity_poly.type
_entity_poly.pdbx_seq_one_letter_code
_entity_poly.pdbx_strand_id
1 'polypeptide(L)'
;MSKLLDCAIYFPLAINHLSTKLFCAIFVFNKKCVNFRFVKYLLSFLMLAVTTDTFANIKLLGNAVKFSSLDWNIVNDTVMGGRSSSRWFSNSSTTSTFEGFLSLQNNGGFASVRHDLDKINLTNTEGIYLKVKGDGRKYQFRIRSQASRWANYSQEFKTKEGIDQTFYLPYKDFKAGWRGRSLTDLPILTGKDIKGIGFFLGDKIEGKFKLEVKDIAAITQNSYSI
;
A
#
# COMPACT_ATOMS: atom_id res chain seq x y z
N MET A 1 -49.66 -8.85 42.39
CA MET A 1 -48.81 -7.79 42.94
C MET A 1 -47.38 -8.21 42.64
N SER A 2 -46.86 -7.76 41.61
CA SER A 2 -45.99 -6.60 41.35
C SER A 2 -44.56 -6.82 41.86
N LYS A 3 -43.64 -6.92 40.97
CA LYS A 3 -42.54 -5.95 40.89
C LYS A 3 -41.70 -6.23 39.60
N LEU A 4 -41.86 -5.34 38.68
CA LEU A 4 -40.92 -5.10 37.59
C LEU A 4 -39.64 -4.50 38.19
N LEU A 5 -38.48 -5.03 37.81
CA LEU A 5 -37.19 -4.40 38.02
C LEU A 5 -36.71 -3.92 36.66
N ASP A 6 -36.71 -2.61 36.52
CA ASP A 6 -36.05 -1.84 35.47
C ASP A 6 -34.54 -2.09 35.57
N CYS A 7 -33.96 -2.55 34.47
CA CYS A 7 -32.52 -2.43 34.22
C CYS A 7 -32.32 -1.55 33.01
N ALA A 8 -32.24 -0.24 33.27
CA ALA A 8 -31.73 0.71 32.33
C ALA A 8 -30.19 0.70 32.37
N ILE A 9 -29.54 0.19 31.34
CA ILE A 9 -28.12 0.33 31.15
C ILE A 9 -27.91 1.53 30.22
N TYR A 10 -27.43 2.61 30.78
CA TYR A 10 -26.97 3.79 30.04
C TYR A 10 -25.61 3.48 29.41
N PHE A 11 -25.53 3.53 28.09
CA PHE A 11 -24.29 3.63 27.36
C PHE A 11 -24.24 4.94 26.59
N PRO A 12 -23.26 5.80 26.83
CA PRO A 12 -23.04 6.95 25.97
C PRO A 12 -22.15 6.56 24.80
N LEU A 13 -22.69 6.54 23.60
CA LEU A 13 -21.89 6.33 22.39
C LEU A 13 -22.40 7.23 21.28
N ALA A 14 -21.54 8.15 20.90
CA ALA A 14 -21.64 8.84 19.63
C ALA A 14 -21.34 7.85 18.51
N ILE A 15 -22.38 7.38 17.79
CA ILE A 15 -22.24 6.52 16.63
C ILE A 15 -22.84 7.22 15.42
N ASN A 16 -22.04 7.27 14.35
CA ASN A 16 -22.35 7.88 13.06
C ASN A 16 -23.69 7.43 12.44
N HIS A 17 -24.35 8.34 11.79
CA HIS A 17 -25.74 8.32 11.32
C HIS A 17 -26.18 7.18 10.36
N LEU A 18 -25.29 6.28 9.96
CA LEU A 18 -25.62 5.19 9.00
C LEU A 18 -25.88 3.83 9.69
N SER A 19 -25.50 3.68 10.94
CA SER A 19 -25.61 2.42 11.70
C SER A 19 -26.96 2.25 12.43
N THR A 20 -27.69 3.34 12.63
CA THR A 20 -28.93 3.34 13.44
C THR A 20 -30.13 2.67 12.76
N LYS A 21 -30.16 2.60 11.42
CA LYS A 21 -31.27 1.94 10.69
C LYS A 21 -31.17 0.40 10.68
N LEU A 22 -29.98 -0.16 10.87
CA LEU A 22 -29.79 -1.61 10.93
C LEU A 22 -30.03 -2.17 12.34
N PHE A 23 -29.86 -1.34 13.37
CA PHE A 23 -30.03 -1.78 14.78
C PHE A 23 -31.51 -1.86 15.20
N CYS A 24 -32.39 -1.07 14.60
CA CYS A 24 -33.82 -1.09 14.93
C CYS A 24 -34.58 -2.30 14.37
N ALA A 25 -34.05 -2.96 13.33
CA ALA A 25 -34.72 -4.12 12.70
C ALA A 25 -34.52 -5.44 13.47
N ILE A 26 -33.57 -5.52 14.42
CA ILE A 26 -33.22 -6.75 15.14
C ILE A 26 -33.95 -6.85 16.50
N PHE A 27 -34.57 -5.79 17.01
CA PHE A 27 -35.14 -5.76 18.35
C PHE A 27 -36.65 -6.04 18.43
N VAL A 28 -37.32 -6.37 17.33
CA VAL A 28 -38.72 -6.81 17.32
C VAL A 28 -38.82 -8.30 17.02
N PHE A 29 -38.24 -9.13 17.85
CA PHE A 29 -38.56 -10.56 17.87
C PHE A 29 -38.84 -11.05 19.29
N ASN A 30 -40.11 -11.23 19.53
CA ASN A 30 -40.88 -12.09 20.43
C ASN A 30 -40.16 -12.74 21.63
N LYS A 31 -40.68 -12.41 22.81
CA LYS A 31 -40.38 -13.02 24.12
C LYS A 31 -40.66 -14.51 24.14
N LYS A 32 -39.76 -15.36 23.67
CA LYS A 32 -39.67 -16.79 24.12
C LYS A 32 -38.21 -17.24 24.02
N CYS A 33 -37.65 -17.52 25.20
CA CYS A 33 -36.41 -18.28 25.47
C CYS A 33 -35.32 -18.24 24.37
N VAL A 34 -34.53 -17.21 24.37
CA VAL A 34 -33.25 -17.20 23.61
C VAL A 34 -32.19 -17.85 24.49
N ASN A 35 -31.69 -19.00 24.06
CA ASN A 35 -30.64 -19.74 24.73
C ASN A 35 -29.37 -18.91 24.79
N PHE A 36 -28.91 -18.51 25.97
CA PHE A 36 -27.80 -17.59 26.23
C PHE A 36 -26.47 -18.03 25.61
N ARG A 37 -26.34 -19.30 25.22
CA ARG A 37 -25.20 -19.82 24.47
C ARG A 37 -25.18 -19.34 23.02
N PHE A 38 -26.33 -19.18 22.36
CA PHE A 38 -26.44 -18.71 20.97
C PHE A 38 -26.07 -17.24 20.84
N VAL A 39 -26.39 -16.41 21.82
CA VAL A 39 -26.04 -14.99 21.82
C VAL A 39 -24.52 -14.77 21.92
N LYS A 40 -23.80 -15.62 22.67
CA LYS A 40 -22.33 -15.55 22.73
C LYS A 40 -21.66 -15.86 21.37
N TYR A 41 -22.18 -16.83 20.63
CA TYR A 41 -21.62 -17.14 19.29
C TYR A 41 -22.02 -16.10 18.25
N LEU A 42 -23.19 -15.50 18.34
CA LEU A 42 -23.60 -14.42 17.45
C LEU A 42 -22.76 -13.15 17.69
N LEU A 43 -22.46 -12.81 18.92
CA LEU A 43 -21.58 -11.71 19.29
C LEU A 43 -20.12 -11.95 18.91
N SER A 44 -19.61 -13.17 19.00
CA SER A 44 -18.26 -13.52 18.55
C SER A 44 -18.15 -13.50 17.01
N PHE A 45 -19.20 -13.88 16.29
CA PHE A 45 -19.24 -13.80 14.83
C PHE A 45 -19.39 -12.35 14.35
N LEU A 46 -20.14 -11.51 15.07
CA LEU A 46 -20.25 -10.08 14.78
C LEU A 46 -18.95 -9.33 15.06
N MET A 47 -18.17 -9.73 16.08
CA MET A 47 -16.84 -9.18 16.35
C MET A 47 -15.80 -9.58 15.31
N LEU A 48 -15.94 -10.74 14.65
CA LEU A 48 -15.04 -11.17 13.57
C LEU A 48 -15.33 -10.46 12.24
N ALA A 49 -16.53 -9.92 12.05
CA ALA A 49 -16.92 -9.20 10.83
C ALA A 49 -16.55 -7.71 10.84
N VAL A 50 -16.09 -7.14 11.96
CA VAL A 50 -15.76 -5.71 12.10
C VAL A 50 -14.30 -5.39 11.83
N THR A 51 -13.47 -6.39 11.52
CA THR A 51 -12.01 -6.16 11.32
C THR A 51 -11.58 -5.89 9.89
N THR A 52 -12.48 -5.62 8.94
CA THR A 52 -12.08 -5.50 7.51
C THR A 52 -12.07 -4.10 6.92
N ASP A 53 -12.33 -3.02 7.66
CA ASP A 53 -12.39 -1.68 7.05
C ASP A 53 -11.62 -0.57 7.79
N THR A 54 -10.54 -0.86 8.50
CA THR A 54 -9.69 0.19 9.10
C THR A 54 -8.78 0.91 8.10
N PHE A 55 -8.81 0.55 6.82
CA PHE A 55 -8.07 1.29 5.77
C PHE A 55 -8.87 2.43 5.11
N ALA A 56 -10.09 2.71 5.56
CA ALA A 56 -10.98 3.67 4.92
C ALA A 56 -10.63 5.15 5.10
N ASN A 57 -9.61 5.49 5.88
CA ASN A 57 -9.21 6.88 6.15
C ASN A 57 -7.74 7.17 5.87
N ILE A 58 -7.13 6.48 4.90
CA ILE A 58 -5.87 6.96 4.34
C ILE A 58 -6.20 8.25 3.60
N LYS A 59 -5.90 9.39 4.23
CA LYS A 59 -5.98 10.68 3.56
C LYS A 59 -4.88 10.68 2.51
N LEU A 60 -5.26 10.34 1.28
CA LEU A 60 -4.43 10.56 0.11
C LEU A 60 -4.02 12.03 0.18
N LEU A 61 -2.72 12.31 0.21
CA LEU A 61 -2.21 13.66 0.09
C LEU A 61 -2.88 14.29 -1.12
N GLY A 62 -3.66 15.31 -0.86
CA GLY A 62 -4.59 15.93 -1.77
C GLY A 62 -4.03 16.02 -3.19
N ASN A 63 -4.80 15.52 -4.13
CA ASN A 63 -4.48 15.25 -5.51
C ASN A 63 -3.66 13.95 -5.66
N ALA A 64 -4.37 12.84 -5.81
CA ALA A 64 -3.82 11.64 -6.42
C ALA A 64 -2.99 12.08 -7.63
N VAL A 65 -1.69 11.94 -7.55
CA VAL A 65 -0.81 12.25 -8.67
C VAL A 65 -1.27 11.32 -9.78
N LYS A 66 -1.94 11.89 -10.80
CA LYS A 66 -2.42 11.10 -11.93
C LYS A 66 -1.20 10.49 -12.58
N PHE A 67 -1.02 9.16 -12.44
CA PHE A 67 0.13 8.45 -13.02
C PHE A 67 0.28 8.70 -14.51
N SER A 68 -0.82 8.99 -15.22
CA SER A 68 -0.83 9.36 -16.63
C SER A 68 -0.12 10.68 -16.95
N SER A 69 0.10 11.54 -15.97
CA SER A 69 0.73 12.87 -16.16
C SER A 69 2.17 12.94 -15.67
N LEU A 70 2.75 11.85 -15.18
CA LEU A 70 4.11 11.80 -14.69
C LEU A 70 5.07 11.32 -15.80
N ASP A 71 6.19 12.01 -15.93
CA ASP A 71 7.29 11.60 -16.81
C ASP A 71 8.09 10.48 -16.13
N TRP A 72 7.82 9.25 -16.54
CA TRP A 72 8.53 8.08 -16.05
C TRP A 72 9.69 7.71 -16.96
N ASN A 73 10.89 7.62 -16.39
CA ASN A 73 12.11 7.30 -17.09
C ASN A 73 12.47 5.82 -16.91
N ILE A 74 12.64 5.10 -18.03
CA ILE A 74 13.10 3.71 -18.03
C ILE A 74 14.61 3.68 -17.87
N VAL A 75 15.08 2.85 -16.91
CA VAL A 75 16.51 2.58 -16.70
C VAL A 75 16.70 1.09 -16.48
N ASN A 76 17.09 0.39 -17.54
CA ASN A 76 17.34 -1.05 -17.53
C ASN A 76 18.85 -1.35 -17.44
N ASP A 77 19.19 -2.63 -17.33
CA ASP A 77 20.57 -3.11 -17.32
C ASP A 77 21.35 -2.86 -18.62
N THR A 78 20.68 -2.39 -19.67
CA THR A 78 21.29 -1.93 -20.92
C THR A 78 22.34 -0.83 -20.71
N VAL A 79 22.21 -0.02 -19.65
CA VAL A 79 23.23 0.96 -19.25
C VAL A 79 24.57 0.33 -18.83
N MET A 80 24.58 -1.00 -18.64
CA MET A 80 25.76 -1.78 -18.25
C MET A 80 26.03 -2.92 -19.26
N GLY A 81 25.39 -2.90 -20.45
CA GLY A 81 25.54 -3.92 -21.49
C GLY A 81 24.57 -5.09 -21.37
N GLY A 82 23.64 -5.10 -20.40
CA GLY A 82 22.58 -6.10 -20.28
C GLY A 82 21.54 -6.02 -21.41
N ARG A 83 20.61 -6.95 -21.44
CA ARG A 83 19.60 -7.09 -22.52
C ARG A 83 18.16 -7.04 -22.03
N SER A 84 17.91 -6.65 -20.80
CA SER A 84 16.54 -6.45 -20.32
C SER A 84 15.86 -5.30 -21.04
N SER A 85 14.57 -5.45 -21.30
CA SER A 85 13.74 -4.41 -21.92
C SER A 85 12.50 -4.17 -21.09
N SER A 86 12.08 -2.91 -21.01
CA SER A 86 10.85 -2.56 -20.31
C SER A 86 10.19 -1.32 -20.90
N ARG A 87 8.92 -1.16 -20.58
CA ARG A 87 8.14 0.04 -20.91
C ARG A 87 7.22 0.40 -19.77
N TRP A 88 6.86 1.66 -19.71
CA TRP A 88 5.84 2.21 -18.84
C TRP A 88 4.78 2.91 -19.68
N PHE A 89 3.52 2.62 -19.44
CA PHE A 89 2.42 3.28 -20.13
C PHE A 89 1.16 3.30 -19.28
N SER A 90 0.30 4.29 -19.53
CA SER A 90 -0.98 4.41 -18.85
C SER A 90 -2.04 3.65 -19.61
N ASN A 91 -2.77 2.76 -18.91
CA ASN A 91 -3.90 2.01 -19.47
C ASN A 91 -5.20 2.81 -19.36
N SER A 92 -5.27 3.68 -18.35
CA SER A 92 -6.42 4.55 -18.06
C SER A 92 -5.96 5.79 -17.30
N SER A 93 -6.89 6.66 -16.93
CA SER A 93 -6.59 7.84 -16.10
C SER A 93 -6.04 7.49 -14.70
N THR A 94 -6.20 6.26 -14.25
CA THR A 94 -5.84 5.83 -12.89
C THR A 94 -4.89 4.65 -12.83
N THR A 95 -4.65 3.95 -13.95
CA THR A 95 -3.83 2.72 -13.96
C THR A 95 -2.70 2.84 -14.96
N SER A 96 -1.49 2.58 -14.53
CA SER A 96 -0.30 2.47 -15.38
C SER A 96 0.30 1.07 -15.30
N THR A 97 1.02 0.67 -16.33
CA THR A 97 1.66 -0.64 -16.39
C THR A 97 3.17 -0.49 -16.58
N PHE A 98 3.92 -1.20 -15.74
CA PHE A 98 5.34 -1.47 -15.91
C PHE A 98 5.51 -2.93 -16.35
N GLU A 99 5.95 -3.14 -17.58
CA GLU A 99 6.13 -4.49 -18.13
C GLU A 99 7.35 -4.59 -19.01
N GLY A 100 7.78 -5.82 -19.30
CA GLY A 100 8.93 -6.06 -20.15
C GLY A 100 9.41 -7.49 -20.14
N PHE A 101 10.69 -7.65 -20.46
CA PHE A 101 11.42 -8.92 -20.41
C PHE A 101 12.70 -8.70 -19.61
N LEU A 102 12.87 -9.44 -18.54
CA LEU A 102 14.11 -9.49 -17.77
C LEU A 102 15.06 -10.51 -18.39
N SER A 103 16.23 -10.07 -18.82
CA SER A 103 17.28 -10.96 -19.35
C SER A 103 18.44 -11.03 -18.37
N LEU A 104 19.00 -12.23 -18.21
CA LEU A 104 20.21 -12.46 -17.42
C LEU A 104 21.50 -12.40 -18.24
N GLN A 105 21.39 -12.22 -19.57
CA GLN A 105 22.55 -12.15 -20.46
C GLN A 105 23.46 -10.97 -20.13
N ASN A 106 24.75 -11.14 -20.36
CA ASN A 106 25.78 -10.12 -20.17
C ASN A 106 25.84 -9.55 -18.73
N ASN A 107 25.63 -10.40 -17.73
CA ASN A 107 25.53 -9.98 -16.32
C ASN A 107 24.41 -8.96 -16.05
N GLY A 108 23.39 -8.95 -16.89
CA GLY A 108 22.18 -8.15 -16.71
C GLY A 108 21.32 -8.66 -15.56
N GLY A 109 20.05 -8.44 -15.63
CA GLY A 109 19.05 -8.95 -14.68
C GLY A 109 18.42 -7.88 -13.82
N PHE A 110 18.18 -6.68 -14.40
CA PHE A 110 17.26 -5.73 -13.83
C PHE A 110 16.54 -4.89 -14.88
N ALA A 111 15.32 -4.51 -14.52
CA ALA A 111 14.54 -3.48 -15.18
C ALA A 111 14.02 -2.50 -14.15
N SER A 112 13.99 -1.23 -14.48
CA SER A 112 13.45 -0.21 -13.57
C SER A 112 12.79 0.94 -14.29
N VAL A 113 11.86 1.58 -13.59
CA VAL A 113 11.23 2.83 -13.99
C VAL A 113 11.27 3.82 -12.83
N ARG A 114 11.51 5.09 -13.11
CA ARG A 114 11.75 6.15 -12.11
C ARG A 114 11.00 7.42 -12.47
N HIS A 115 10.55 8.12 -11.44
CA HIS A 115 9.95 9.45 -11.55
C HIS A 115 10.54 10.39 -10.50
N ASP A 116 10.77 11.64 -10.89
CA ASP A 116 11.30 12.69 -10.03
C ASP A 116 10.16 13.47 -9.36
N LEU A 117 10.29 13.72 -8.06
CA LEU A 117 9.26 14.36 -7.21
C LEU A 117 9.64 15.80 -6.82
N ASP A 118 10.36 16.53 -7.66
CA ASP A 118 10.95 17.84 -7.31
C ASP A 118 9.94 18.90 -6.83
N LYS A 119 8.65 18.70 -7.13
CA LYS A 119 7.57 19.65 -6.79
C LYS A 119 6.61 19.14 -5.71
N ILE A 120 6.88 17.97 -5.13
CA ILE A 120 5.96 17.34 -4.16
C ILE A 120 6.58 17.38 -2.77
N ASN A 121 5.88 18.00 -1.82
CA ASN A 121 6.30 18.04 -0.43
C ASN A 121 5.72 16.86 0.35
N LEU A 122 6.60 15.98 0.84
CA LEU A 122 6.26 14.79 1.61
C LEU A 122 6.68 14.90 3.09
N THR A 123 7.00 16.08 3.59
CA THR A 123 7.60 16.30 4.91
C THR A 123 6.81 15.65 6.06
N ASN A 124 5.48 15.68 6.00
CA ASN A 124 4.61 15.17 7.07
C ASN A 124 4.11 13.75 6.79
N THR A 125 4.84 12.98 5.97
CA THR A 125 4.48 11.61 5.65
C THR A 125 5.44 10.61 6.27
N GLU A 126 4.98 9.39 6.50
CA GLU A 126 5.74 8.33 7.17
C GLU A 126 5.88 7.04 6.34
N GLY A 127 5.23 6.97 5.21
CA GLY A 127 5.28 5.79 4.35
C GLY A 127 4.55 5.98 3.02
N ILE A 128 4.62 4.93 2.21
CA ILE A 128 3.96 4.83 0.91
C ILE A 128 2.86 3.78 0.99
N TYR A 129 1.68 4.15 0.53
CA TYR A 129 0.61 3.24 0.19
C TYR A 129 0.72 2.90 -1.30
N LEU A 130 0.63 1.62 -1.63
CA LEU A 130 0.78 1.13 -2.98
C LEU A 130 -0.31 0.10 -3.29
N LYS A 131 -1.15 0.35 -4.30
CA LYS A 131 -2.13 -0.61 -4.80
C LYS A 131 -1.71 -1.10 -6.19
N VAL A 132 -1.46 -2.41 -6.30
CA VAL A 132 -0.95 -3.03 -7.53
C VAL A 132 -1.62 -4.36 -7.83
N LYS A 133 -1.51 -4.79 -9.10
CA LYS A 133 -1.79 -6.15 -9.56
C LYS A 133 -0.54 -6.65 -10.29
N GLY A 134 0.06 -7.70 -9.80
CA GLY A 134 1.31 -8.23 -10.35
C GLY A 134 1.18 -9.64 -10.91
N ASP A 135 2.31 -10.18 -11.28
CA ASP A 135 2.51 -11.45 -11.97
C ASP A 135 3.11 -12.56 -11.09
N GLY A 136 3.07 -12.38 -9.76
CA GLY A 136 3.67 -13.30 -8.82
C GLY A 136 5.16 -13.07 -8.55
N ARG A 137 5.80 -12.10 -9.21
CA ARG A 137 7.22 -11.77 -9.00
C ARG A 137 7.44 -10.86 -7.80
N LYS A 138 8.69 -10.74 -7.36
CA LYS A 138 9.13 -9.90 -6.26
C LYS A 138 9.73 -8.61 -6.79
N TYR A 139 9.06 -7.51 -6.54
CA TYR A 139 9.45 -6.17 -6.93
C TYR A 139 10.06 -5.41 -5.76
N GLN A 140 10.76 -4.32 -6.04
CA GLN A 140 11.17 -3.32 -5.08
C GLN A 140 10.52 -1.98 -5.42
N PHE A 141 9.96 -1.33 -4.40
CA PHE A 141 9.70 0.10 -4.47
C PHE A 141 10.98 0.83 -4.04
N ARG A 142 11.45 1.74 -4.87
CA ARG A 142 12.69 2.47 -4.63
C ARG A 142 12.43 3.95 -4.46
N ILE A 143 13.17 4.53 -3.53
CA ILE A 143 13.11 5.96 -3.24
C ILE A 143 14.53 6.53 -3.39
N ARG A 144 14.63 7.63 -4.14
CA ARG A 144 15.83 8.46 -4.18
C ARG A 144 15.70 9.54 -3.13
N SER A 145 16.76 9.74 -2.36
CA SER A 145 16.82 10.71 -1.27
C SER A 145 17.88 11.75 -1.53
N GLN A 146 17.68 12.96 -1.01
CA GLN A 146 18.71 14.00 -1.02
C GLN A 146 19.91 13.65 -0.10
N ALA A 147 19.74 12.71 0.84
CA ALA A 147 20.83 12.25 1.71
C ALA A 147 21.97 11.56 0.92
N SER A 148 21.68 11.05 -0.29
CA SER A 148 22.70 10.48 -1.17
C SER A 148 22.32 10.60 -2.63
N ARG A 149 23.24 11.09 -3.46
CA ARG A 149 23.01 11.22 -4.92
C ARG A 149 23.06 9.88 -5.66
N TRP A 150 23.65 8.86 -5.08
CA TRP A 150 23.94 7.57 -5.72
C TRP A 150 23.23 6.38 -5.08
N ALA A 151 22.92 6.42 -3.79
CA ALA A 151 22.19 5.36 -3.11
C ALA A 151 20.69 5.43 -3.39
N ASN A 152 20.06 4.25 -3.40
CA ASN A 152 18.61 4.13 -3.37
C ASN A 152 18.18 3.50 -2.04
N TYR A 153 17.09 3.99 -1.50
CA TYR A 153 16.36 3.30 -0.43
C TYR A 153 15.34 2.37 -1.07
N SER A 154 15.27 1.13 -0.65
CA SER A 154 14.41 0.13 -1.26
C SER A 154 13.67 -0.71 -0.23
N GLN A 155 12.44 -1.05 -0.55
CA GLN A 155 11.63 -2.04 0.17
C GLN A 155 11.04 -3.03 -0.82
N GLU A 156 11.15 -4.32 -0.51
CA GLU A 156 10.62 -5.39 -1.36
C GLU A 156 9.15 -5.67 -1.07
N PHE A 157 8.41 -6.01 -2.13
CA PHE A 157 7.05 -6.53 -2.02
C PHE A 157 6.85 -7.67 -3.00
N LYS A 158 6.19 -8.74 -2.53
CA LYS A 158 5.89 -9.92 -3.33
C LYS A 158 4.47 -9.85 -3.83
N THR A 159 4.28 -9.89 -5.13
CA THR A 159 2.95 -9.92 -5.74
C THR A 159 2.38 -11.34 -5.79
N LYS A 160 1.05 -11.44 -5.95
CA LYS A 160 0.34 -12.68 -6.32
C LYS A 160 -0.21 -12.49 -7.71
N GLU A 161 -0.04 -13.50 -8.55
CA GLU A 161 -0.43 -13.43 -9.96
C GLU A 161 -1.93 -13.10 -10.11
N GLY A 162 -2.20 -12.05 -10.88
CA GLY A 162 -3.54 -11.64 -11.24
C GLY A 162 -4.40 -11.07 -10.10
N ILE A 163 -3.86 -10.90 -8.87
CA ILE A 163 -4.60 -10.45 -7.70
C ILE A 163 -4.24 -8.99 -7.37
N ASP A 164 -5.26 -8.18 -7.13
CA ASP A 164 -5.10 -6.84 -6.58
C ASP A 164 -4.60 -6.92 -5.14
N GLN A 165 -3.49 -6.27 -4.86
CA GLN A 165 -2.89 -6.22 -3.54
C GLN A 165 -2.58 -4.79 -3.13
N THR A 166 -2.68 -4.55 -1.83
CA THR A 166 -2.31 -3.29 -1.22
C THR A 166 -1.13 -3.52 -0.29
N PHE A 167 -0.12 -2.66 -0.41
CA PHE A 167 1.06 -2.68 0.44
C PHE A 167 1.19 -1.34 1.15
N TYR A 168 1.54 -1.39 2.42
CA TYR A 168 2.00 -0.25 3.18
C TYR A 168 3.51 -0.37 3.38
N LEU A 169 4.25 0.63 2.95
CA LEU A 169 5.71 0.66 2.95
C LEU A 169 6.19 1.82 3.83
N PRO A 170 6.39 1.59 5.16
CA PRO A 170 6.86 2.62 6.07
C PRO A 170 8.28 3.06 5.73
N TYR A 171 8.59 4.35 5.82
CA TYR A 171 9.93 4.86 5.48
C TYR A 171 11.05 4.24 6.34
N LYS A 172 10.76 3.93 7.59
CA LYS A 172 11.72 3.30 8.52
C LYS A 172 12.20 1.92 8.08
N ASP A 173 11.41 1.22 7.24
CA ASP A 173 11.71 -0.15 6.78
C ASP A 173 12.47 -0.17 5.45
N PHE A 174 12.67 1.00 4.82
CA PHE A 174 13.49 1.11 3.62
C PHE A 174 14.97 0.98 3.94
N LYS A 175 15.64 0.12 3.19
CA LYS A 175 17.08 -0.13 3.33
C LYS A 175 17.84 0.63 2.25
N ALA A 176 18.85 1.39 2.66
CA ALA A 176 19.76 2.06 1.74
C ALA A 176 20.68 1.04 1.06
N GLY A 177 20.94 1.22 -0.23
CA GLY A 177 21.83 0.35 -0.97
C GLY A 177 22.34 0.97 -2.26
N TRP A 178 23.44 0.44 -2.76
CA TRP A 178 24.08 0.84 -4.00
C TRP A 178 24.69 -0.36 -4.71
N ARG A 179 24.35 -0.57 -5.98
CA ARG A 179 24.87 -1.66 -6.82
C ARG A 179 24.82 -3.04 -6.14
N GLY A 180 23.70 -3.35 -5.47
CA GLY A 180 23.50 -4.61 -4.76
C GLY A 180 24.14 -4.71 -3.37
N ARG A 181 24.88 -3.68 -2.92
CA ARG A 181 25.45 -3.62 -1.57
C ARG A 181 24.55 -2.84 -0.63
N SER A 182 24.33 -3.36 0.59
CA SER A 182 23.63 -2.63 1.65
C SER A 182 24.54 -1.55 2.24
N LEU A 183 23.95 -0.41 2.58
CA LEU A 183 24.64 0.72 3.21
C LEU A 183 24.02 0.97 4.57
N THR A 184 24.83 0.97 5.62
CA THR A 184 24.40 1.18 7.01
C THR A 184 24.62 2.60 7.50
N ASP A 185 25.46 3.36 6.81
CA ASP A 185 25.94 4.68 7.25
C ASP A 185 25.03 5.83 6.79
N LEU A 186 23.97 5.51 6.06
CA LEU A 186 22.99 6.51 5.63
C LEU A 186 21.85 6.64 6.65
N PRO A 187 21.30 7.85 6.83
CA PRO A 187 20.22 8.11 7.78
C PRO A 187 18.96 7.32 7.41
N ILE A 188 18.09 7.12 8.39
CA ILE A 188 16.74 6.59 8.15
C ILE A 188 16.02 7.54 7.21
N LEU A 189 15.32 6.99 6.22
CA LEU A 189 14.56 7.75 5.25
C LEU A 189 13.44 8.52 5.94
N THR A 190 13.28 9.79 5.59
CA THR A 190 12.17 10.64 6.02
C THR A 190 11.49 11.29 4.82
N GLY A 191 10.22 11.66 4.96
CA GLY A 191 9.45 12.24 3.86
C GLY A 191 10.08 13.51 3.27
N LYS A 192 10.73 14.36 4.10
CA LYS A 192 11.40 15.60 3.66
C LYS A 192 12.58 15.35 2.70
N ASP A 193 13.16 14.15 2.75
CA ASP A 193 14.38 13.83 2.02
C ASP A 193 14.10 13.19 0.66
N ILE A 194 12.84 12.89 0.35
CA ILE A 194 12.44 12.18 -0.86
C ILE A 194 12.54 13.10 -2.07
N LYS A 195 13.24 12.65 -3.11
CA LYS A 195 13.45 13.34 -4.38
C LYS A 195 12.91 12.58 -5.58
N GLY A 196 12.62 11.31 -5.45
CA GLY A 196 12.08 10.51 -6.53
C GLY A 196 11.68 9.12 -6.05
N ILE A 197 10.82 8.50 -6.83
CA ILE A 197 10.31 7.16 -6.59
C ILE A 197 10.52 6.29 -7.83
N GLY A 198 10.38 4.98 -7.67
CA GLY A 198 10.44 4.07 -8.80
C GLY A 198 10.11 2.63 -8.45
N PHE A 199 9.94 1.86 -9.50
CA PHE A 199 9.81 0.41 -9.41
C PHE A 199 11.06 -0.24 -9.97
N PHE A 200 11.45 -1.34 -9.38
CA PHE A 200 12.60 -2.11 -9.80
C PHE A 200 12.28 -3.59 -9.73
N LEU A 201 12.64 -4.31 -10.78
CA LEU A 201 12.63 -5.75 -10.82
C LEU A 201 14.06 -6.25 -11.01
N GLY A 202 14.50 -7.13 -10.14
CA GLY A 202 15.84 -7.71 -10.18
C GLY A 202 15.91 -8.98 -9.35
N ASP A 203 14.85 -9.79 -9.44
CA ASP A 203 14.66 -11.04 -8.70
C ASP A 203 15.46 -12.22 -9.28
N LYS A 204 16.27 -11.98 -10.34
CA LYS A 204 17.10 -12.97 -11.02
C LYS A 204 16.30 -14.10 -11.69
N ILE A 205 15.06 -13.86 -12.04
CA ILE A 205 14.23 -14.78 -12.82
C ILE A 205 14.11 -14.21 -14.24
N GLU A 206 14.72 -14.88 -15.23
CA GLU A 206 14.59 -14.48 -16.63
C GLU A 206 13.16 -14.66 -17.14
N GLY A 207 12.69 -13.74 -17.97
CA GLY A 207 11.39 -13.86 -18.60
C GLY A 207 10.55 -12.58 -18.57
N LYS A 208 9.32 -12.72 -19.06
CA LYS A 208 8.34 -11.63 -19.08
C LYS A 208 7.95 -11.23 -17.66
N PHE A 209 7.62 -9.97 -17.50
CA PHE A 209 7.07 -9.44 -16.24
C PHE A 209 6.00 -8.39 -16.52
N LYS A 210 5.05 -8.24 -15.57
CA LYS A 210 4.00 -7.24 -15.64
C LYS A 210 3.54 -6.82 -14.25
N LEU A 211 3.58 -5.53 -13.98
CA LEU A 211 3.07 -4.89 -12.78
C LEU A 211 2.11 -3.76 -13.17
N GLU A 212 0.83 -3.94 -12.89
CA GLU A 212 -0.17 -2.89 -13.01
C GLU A 212 -0.19 -2.08 -11.72
N VAL A 213 0.05 -0.79 -11.83
CA VAL A 213 0.05 0.16 -10.70
C VAL A 213 -1.23 0.95 -10.75
N LYS A 214 -2.09 0.76 -9.74
CA LYS A 214 -3.43 1.36 -9.66
C LYS A 214 -3.45 2.61 -8.80
N ASP A 215 -2.60 2.64 -7.76
CA ASP A 215 -2.51 3.80 -6.88
C ASP A 215 -1.16 3.83 -6.17
N ILE A 216 -0.62 5.05 -5.98
CA ILE A 216 0.51 5.35 -5.11
C ILE A 216 0.15 6.58 -4.30
N ALA A 217 0.25 6.50 -2.99
CA ALA A 217 0.01 7.65 -2.12
C ALA A 217 1.03 7.69 -0.98
N ALA A 218 1.35 8.86 -0.52
CA ALA A 218 2.10 9.04 0.71
C ALA A 218 1.14 9.18 1.90
N ILE A 219 1.44 8.51 3.01
CA ILE A 219 0.61 8.45 4.20
C ILE A 219 1.12 9.43 5.25
N THR A 220 0.22 10.20 5.86
CA THR A 220 0.53 11.16 6.93
C THR A 220 0.43 10.51 8.31
N GLN A 221 1.23 10.98 9.27
CA GLN A 221 1.26 10.52 10.67
C GLN A 221 -0.12 10.52 11.37
N ASN A 222 -1.01 11.44 11.00
CA ASN A 222 -2.32 11.59 11.65
C ASN A 222 -3.36 10.53 11.21
N SER A 223 -2.98 9.58 10.36
CA SER A 223 -3.90 8.54 9.87
C SER A 223 -4.10 7.38 10.85
N TYR A 224 -3.34 7.36 11.95
CA TYR A 224 -3.37 6.27 12.94
C TYR A 224 -3.80 6.68 14.35
N SER A 225 -4.19 7.93 14.56
CA SER A 225 -4.76 8.35 15.87
C SER A 225 -6.27 8.11 15.85
N ILE A 226 -6.66 6.91 16.23
CA ILE A 226 -7.99 6.56 16.76
C ILE A 226 -7.77 5.74 18.03
#